data_67f04e2f22a52010161d449e85cdc4b8
#
_entry.id   67f04e2f22a52010161d449e85cdc4b8
#
_cell.length_a   1.000
_cell.length_b   1.000
_cell.length_c   1.000
_cell.angle_alpha   90.00
_cell.angle_beta   90.00
_cell.angle_gamma   90.00
#
_symmetry.space_group_name_H-M   'P 1'
#
loop_
_entity.id
_entity.type
_entity.pdbx_description
1 polymer ?
#
loop_
_entity_poly.entity_id
_entity_poly.type
_entity_poly.pdbx_seq_one_letter_code
_entity_poly.pdbx_strand_id
1 'polypeptide(L)'
;MAMMEHEDISNENLAGHLLVSAPYLDGGGFYHSVIFLSRVEEEFVIGHILNHPAGMNVGEVARHTDIPESLYPVPIFKGGPVERNQLIFAAFVRTEDKLRVQFHLQEEQALEYIEDPHAILRAYVGHSAWTPSQLRRELNDRAWYVSPTVPDICLDRKSVV
;
A
#
# COMPACT_ATOMS: atom_id res chain seq x y z
N MET A 1 -4.28 19.28 11.91
CA MET A 1 -4.26 18.85 10.53
C MET A 1 -5.65 19.04 9.91
N ALA A 2 -5.68 19.62 8.76
CA ALA A 2 -6.95 19.88 8.09
C ALA A 2 -7.47 18.62 7.42
N MET A 3 -8.73 18.32 7.64
CA MET A 3 -9.40 17.27 6.90
C MET A 3 -9.85 17.83 5.56
N MET A 4 -9.77 17.02 4.54
CA MET A 4 -10.25 17.43 3.24
C MET A 4 -11.77 17.54 3.25
N GLU A 5 -12.26 18.60 2.70
CA GLU A 5 -13.70 18.74 2.50
C GLU A 5 -14.13 17.77 1.40
N HIS A 6 -15.37 17.32 1.47
CA HIS A 6 -15.85 16.36 0.47
C HIS A 6 -15.78 16.91 -0.94
N GLU A 7 -16.11 18.19 -1.09
CA GLU A 7 -16.08 18.80 -2.41
C GLU A 7 -14.66 19.07 -2.89
N ASP A 8 -13.69 19.02 -1.97
CA ASP A 8 -12.28 19.22 -2.33
C ASP A 8 -11.56 17.93 -2.67
N ILE A 9 -12.23 16.80 -2.50
CA ILE A 9 -11.63 15.51 -2.78
C ILE A 9 -11.74 15.27 -4.26
N SER A 10 -10.62 15.40 -4.96
CA SER A 10 -10.54 15.11 -6.39
C SER A 10 -9.56 13.97 -6.58
N ASN A 11 -9.59 13.39 -7.78
CA ASN A 11 -8.71 12.29 -8.09
C ASN A 11 -7.25 12.68 -7.92
N GLU A 12 -6.90 13.89 -8.32
CA GLU A 12 -5.52 14.33 -8.24
C GLU A 12 -5.06 14.51 -6.80
N ASN A 13 -5.98 14.89 -5.91
CA ASN A 13 -5.61 15.15 -4.53
C ASN A 13 -5.41 13.88 -3.73
N LEU A 14 -5.96 12.77 -4.17
CA LEU A 14 -5.88 11.52 -3.39
C LEU A 14 -4.68 10.67 -3.74
N ALA A 15 -4.14 10.82 -4.95
CA ALA A 15 -3.01 9.99 -5.37
C ALA A 15 -1.83 10.20 -4.43
N GLY A 16 -1.21 9.11 -4.03
CA GLY A 16 -0.06 9.17 -3.14
C GLY A 16 -0.41 9.31 -1.67
N HIS A 17 -1.70 9.33 -1.33
CA HIS A 17 -2.13 9.41 0.06
C HIS A 17 -2.50 8.05 0.61
N LEU A 18 -2.68 7.99 1.91
CA LEU A 18 -3.11 6.79 2.59
C LEU A 18 -4.59 6.88 2.94
N LEU A 19 -5.25 5.74 2.87
CA LEU A 19 -6.57 5.56 3.49
C LEU A 19 -6.37 4.70 4.73
N VAL A 20 -6.83 5.20 5.85
CA VAL A 20 -6.72 4.48 7.12
C VAL A 20 -8.14 4.09 7.54
N SER A 21 -8.34 2.80 7.80
CA SER A 21 -9.68 2.31 8.10
C SER A 21 -10.17 2.88 9.43
N ALA A 22 -11.46 3.20 9.46
CA ALA A 22 -12.08 3.70 10.67
C ALA A 22 -12.24 2.56 11.67
N PRO A 23 -12.19 2.86 12.98
CA PRO A 23 -12.28 1.79 13.98
C PRO A 23 -13.56 0.96 13.92
N TYR A 24 -14.65 1.52 13.39
CA TYR A 24 -15.90 0.79 13.34
C TYR A 24 -16.00 -0.16 12.14
N LEU A 25 -14.97 -0.25 11.32
CA LEU A 25 -14.96 -1.23 10.23
C LEU A 25 -14.49 -2.60 10.73
N ASP A 26 -14.99 -3.00 11.87
CA ASP A 26 -14.65 -4.29 12.45
C ASP A 26 -15.19 -5.43 11.61
N GLY A 27 -14.44 -6.51 11.56
CA GLY A 27 -14.92 -7.75 10.96
C GLY A 27 -14.85 -7.80 9.47
N GLY A 28 -14.54 -6.70 8.79
CA GLY A 28 -14.33 -6.73 7.36
C GLY A 28 -12.89 -7.01 7.04
N GLY A 29 -12.62 -7.22 5.75
CA GLY A 29 -11.25 -7.45 5.29
C GLY A 29 -10.36 -6.25 5.43
N PHE A 30 -10.91 -5.10 5.82
CA PHE A 30 -10.16 -3.86 5.94
C PHE A 30 -9.96 -3.43 7.39
N TYR A 31 -10.22 -4.32 8.34
CA TYR A 31 -10.02 -4.00 9.74
C TYR A 31 -8.55 -3.64 9.99
N HIS A 32 -8.32 -2.48 10.57
CA HIS A 32 -6.98 -1.96 10.83
C HIS A 32 -6.11 -1.89 9.58
N SER A 33 -6.72 -1.57 8.45
CA SER A 33 -5.98 -1.52 7.20
C SER A 33 -5.45 -0.12 6.93
N VAL A 34 -4.25 -0.07 6.37
CA VAL A 34 -3.64 1.14 5.85
C VAL A 34 -3.41 0.90 4.37
N ILE A 35 -4.02 1.71 3.52
CA ILE A 35 -3.98 1.51 2.08
C ILE A 35 -3.29 2.69 1.43
N PHE A 36 -2.32 2.40 0.57
CA PHE A 36 -1.64 3.42 -0.23
C PHE A 36 -2.32 3.52 -1.58
N LEU A 37 -2.77 4.72 -1.95
CA LEU A 37 -3.43 4.94 -3.23
C LEU A 37 -2.37 5.21 -4.29
N SER A 38 -2.09 4.20 -5.10
CA SER A 38 -1.01 4.28 -6.08
C SER A 38 -1.46 4.91 -7.40
N ARG A 39 -2.74 4.78 -7.73
CA ARG A 39 -3.28 5.35 -8.97
C ARG A 39 -4.69 5.84 -8.73
N VAL A 40 -4.96 7.07 -9.15
CA VAL A 40 -6.29 7.66 -9.06
C VAL A 40 -6.61 8.21 -10.44
N GLU A 41 -7.49 7.51 -11.15
CA GLU A 41 -7.88 7.84 -12.51
C GLU A 41 -9.34 8.25 -12.53
N GLU A 42 -9.81 8.68 -13.69
CA GLU A 42 -11.21 9.09 -13.82
C GLU A 42 -12.18 7.94 -13.60
N GLU A 43 -11.79 6.73 -13.96
CA GLU A 43 -12.70 5.60 -13.94
C GLU A 43 -12.39 4.60 -12.82
N PHE A 44 -11.21 4.68 -12.21
CA PHE A 44 -10.87 3.72 -11.17
C PHE A 44 -9.80 4.28 -10.26
N VAL A 45 -9.77 3.73 -9.05
CA VAL A 45 -8.77 4.04 -8.05
C VAL A 45 -8.14 2.72 -7.62
N ILE A 46 -6.82 2.69 -7.58
CA ILE A 46 -6.08 1.48 -7.17
C ILE A 46 -5.30 1.79 -5.92
N GLY A 47 -5.42 0.90 -4.94
CA GLY A 47 -4.68 1.01 -3.70
C GLY A 47 -4.12 -0.32 -3.27
N HIS A 48 -3.16 -0.27 -2.37
CA HIS A 48 -2.52 -1.47 -1.84
C HIS A 48 -2.58 -1.43 -0.33
N ILE A 49 -3.11 -2.49 0.27
CA ILE A 49 -3.09 -2.63 1.71
C ILE A 49 -1.63 -2.84 2.11
N LEU A 50 -1.10 -1.98 2.96
CA LEU A 50 0.32 -1.98 3.26
C LEU A 50 0.71 -2.94 4.38
N ASN A 51 -0.22 -3.28 5.26
CA ASN A 51 0.10 -3.84 6.56
C ASN A 51 -0.54 -5.20 6.83
N HIS A 52 -0.77 -5.99 5.79
CA HIS A 52 -1.31 -7.36 5.97
C HIS A 52 -0.27 -8.37 5.50
N PRO A 53 0.61 -8.87 6.39
CA PRO A 53 1.63 -9.83 5.98
C PRO A 53 1.02 -11.13 5.48
N ALA A 54 1.63 -11.69 4.46
CA ALA A 54 1.17 -12.97 3.91
C ALA A 54 1.79 -14.17 4.65
N GLY A 55 2.80 -13.93 5.47
CA GLY A 55 3.46 -15.01 6.20
C GLY A 55 4.48 -15.77 5.37
N MET A 56 4.95 -15.18 4.28
CA MET A 56 5.93 -15.84 3.40
C MET A 56 6.81 -14.79 2.77
N ASN A 57 7.89 -15.23 2.14
CA ASN A 57 8.77 -14.34 1.42
C ASN A 57 8.80 -14.70 -0.05
N VAL A 58 9.49 -13.86 -0.83
CA VAL A 58 9.53 -14.00 -2.28
C VAL A 58 10.12 -15.35 -2.68
N GLY A 59 11.14 -15.81 -1.96
CA GLY A 59 11.78 -17.08 -2.31
C GLY A 59 10.85 -18.26 -2.25
N GLU A 60 9.81 -18.20 -1.41
CA GLU A 60 8.88 -19.32 -1.28
C GLU A 60 7.92 -19.44 -2.47
N VAL A 61 7.75 -18.38 -3.24
CA VAL A 61 6.86 -18.40 -4.40
C VAL A 61 7.60 -18.24 -5.72
N ALA A 62 8.91 -17.99 -5.68
CA ALA A 62 9.67 -17.63 -6.88
C ALA A 62 10.34 -18.81 -7.55
N ARG A 63 10.03 -20.04 -7.18
CA ARG A 63 10.80 -21.23 -7.53
C ARG A 63 10.99 -21.45 -9.02
N HIS A 64 10.06 -21.03 -9.84
CA HIS A 64 10.12 -21.27 -11.27
C HIS A 64 10.05 -19.95 -12.03
N THR A 65 10.62 -18.91 -11.45
CA THR A 65 10.60 -17.57 -12.05
C THR A 65 12.04 -17.10 -12.21
N ASP A 66 12.17 -15.98 -12.94
CA ASP A 66 13.47 -15.38 -13.15
C ASP A 66 13.85 -14.35 -12.08
N ILE A 67 13.14 -14.35 -10.94
CA ILE A 67 13.40 -13.39 -9.87
C ILE A 67 14.79 -13.68 -9.28
N PRO A 68 15.66 -12.68 -9.17
CA PRO A 68 16.99 -12.88 -8.59
C PRO A 68 16.94 -13.35 -7.14
N GLU A 69 17.88 -14.23 -6.80
CA GLU A 69 17.91 -14.80 -5.46
C GLU A 69 18.11 -13.76 -4.37
N SER A 70 18.76 -12.65 -4.68
CA SER A 70 18.96 -11.61 -3.67
C SER A 70 17.66 -10.97 -3.21
N LEU A 71 16.58 -11.15 -3.97
CA LEU A 71 15.26 -10.67 -3.57
C LEU A 71 14.45 -11.71 -2.81
N TYR A 72 14.94 -12.92 -2.66
CA TYR A 72 14.20 -13.99 -1.99
C TYR A 72 13.82 -13.67 -0.54
N PRO A 73 14.65 -12.97 0.24
CA PRO A 73 14.25 -12.66 1.62
C PRO A 73 13.14 -11.60 1.75
N VAL A 74 12.77 -10.94 0.65
CA VAL A 74 11.78 -9.87 0.72
C VAL A 74 10.43 -10.44 1.18
N PRO A 75 9.82 -9.85 2.22
CA PRO A 75 8.53 -10.36 2.71
C PRO A 75 7.40 -9.98 1.77
N ILE A 76 6.40 -10.87 1.72
CA ILE A 76 5.22 -10.65 0.89
C ILE A 76 4.06 -10.21 1.78
N PHE A 77 3.33 -9.21 1.30
CA PHE A 77 2.13 -8.68 1.94
C PHE A 77 0.96 -8.84 1.00
N LYS A 78 -0.23 -8.96 1.57
CA LYS A 78 -1.47 -9.05 0.80
C LYS A 78 -1.99 -7.65 0.55
N GLY A 79 -1.94 -7.20 -0.69
CA GLY A 79 -2.33 -5.84 -1.04
C GLY A 79 -3.81 -5.67 -1.34
N GLY A 80 -4.54 -6.76 -1.54
CA GLY A 80 -5.95 -6.70 -1.82
C GLY A 80 -6.44 -7.90 -2.61
N PRO A 81 -7.74 -7.93 -2.92
CA PRO A 81 -8.33 -9.13 -3.55
C PRO A 81 -8.21 -9.20 -5.05
N VAL A 82 -7.75 -8.15 -5.73
CA VAL A 82 -7.69 -8.11 -7.18
C VAL A 82 -6.32 -8.52 -7.66
N GLU A 83 -6.26 -9.40 -8.66
CA GLU A 83 -5.02 -9.86 -9.28
C GLU A 83 -4.03 -10.42 -8.26
N ARG A 84 -4.50 -11.34 -7.43
CA ARG A 84 -3.71 -11.88 -6.32
C ARG A 84 -2.54 -12.75 -6.76
N ASN A 85 -2.46 -13.11 -8.02
CA ASN A 85 -1.33 -13.90 -8.53
C ASN A 85 -0.24 -13.05 -9.15
N GLN A 86 -0.34 -11.73 -9.04
CA GLN A 86 0.68 -10.80 -9.51
C GLN A 86 1.49 -10.31 -8.33
N LEU A 87 2.81 -10.43 -8.47
CA LEU A 87 3.75 -9.97 -7.43
C LEU A 87 4.36 -8.66 -7.89
N ILE A 88 4.27 -7.64 -7.06
CA ILE A 88 4.89 -6.36 -7.35
C ILE A 88 5.79 -5.95 -6.19
N PHE A 89 6.84 -5.21 -6.49
CA PHE A 89 7.77 -4.73 -5.47
C PHE A 89 7.49 -3.28 -5.15
N ALA A 90 7.66 -2.94 -3.89
CA ALA A 90 7.47 -1.59 -3.39
C ALA A 90 8.60 -1.23 -2.44
N ALA A 91 9.01 0.02 -2.48
CA ALA A 91 10.06 0.53 -1.60
C ALA A 91 9.51 1.66 -0.75
N PHE A 92 9.95 1.67 0.50
CA PHE A 92 9.60 2.71 1.47
C PHE A 92 10.91 3.34 1.92
N VAL A 93 11.13 4.59 1.54
CA VAL A 93 12.39 5.27 1.81
C VAL A 93 12.14 6.39 2.81
N ARG A 94 12.79 6.26 3.95
CA ARG A 94 12.62 7.24 5.02
C ARG A 94 13.46 8.47 4.73
N THR A 95 12.84 9.63 4.76
CA THR A 95 13.51 10.92 4.68
C THR A 95 13.03 11.73 5.88
N GLU A 96 13.92 12.35 6.60
CA GLU A 96 13.62 13.17 7.76
C GLU A 96 12.32 12.76 8.47
N ASP A 97 11.20 13.44 8.19
CA ASP A 97 9.93 13.17 8.84
C ASP A 97 8.90 12.59 7.87
N LYS A 98 9.31 12.23 6.67
CA LYS A 98 8.39 11.72 5.65
C LYS A 98 8.84 10.35 5.18
N LEU A 99 7.93 9.70 4.49
CA LEU A 99 8.20 8.40 3.89
C LEU A 99 7.84 8.48 2.42
N ARG A 100 8.81 8.22 1.58
CA ARG A 100 8.56 8.13 0.15
C ARG A 100 8.18 6.69 -0.19
N VAL A 101 7.04 6.51 -0.82
CA VAL A 101 6.52 5.20 -1.17
C VAL A 101 6.52 5.08 -2.68
N GLN A 102 7.07 3.99 -3.18
CA GLN A 102 7.17 3.77 -4.61
C GLN A 102 6.76 2.33 -4.92
N PHE A 103 5.69 2.18 -5.70
CA PHE A 103 5.16 0.88 -6.10
C PHE A 103 5.54 0.56 -7.54
N HIS A 104 5.36 -0.70 -7.90
CA HIS A 104 5.60 -1.19 -9.27
C HIS A 104 7.05 -1.02 -9.70
N LEU A 105 7.95 -1.37 -8.80
CA LEU A 105 9.39 -1.28 -9.10
C LEU A 105 9.78 -2.33 -10.12
N GLN A 106 10.67 -1.95 -11.04
CA GLN A 106 11.36 -2.93 -11.88
C GLN A 106 12.35 -3.70 -11.01
N GLU A 107 12.74 -4.89 -11.49
CA GLU A 107 13.68 -5.71 -10.72
C GLU A 107 14.99 -4.99 -10.45
N GLU A 108 15.48 -4.24 -11.43
CA GLU A 108 16.73 -3.51 -11.25
C GLU A 108 16.61 -2.50 -10.11
N GLN A 109 15.47 -1.82 -10.02
CA GLN A 109 15.23 -0.86 -8.94
C GLN A 109 15.11 -1.58 -7.59
N ALA A 110 14.44 -2.72 -7.58
CA ALA A 110 14.31 -3.48 -6.34
C ALA A 110 15.67 -3.94 -5.84
N LEU A 111 16.55 -4.36 -6.75
CA LEU A 111 17.89 -4.79 -6.37
C LEU A 111 18.70 -3.64 -5.77
N GLU A 112 18.51 -2.43 -6.29
CA GLU A 112 19.18 -1.27 -5.71
C GLU A 112 18.68 -0.99 -4.30
N TYR A 113 17.36 -1.07 -4.11
CA TYR A 113 16.79 -0.76 -2.81
C TYR A 113 17.12 -1.80 -1.75
N ILE A 114 17.31 -3.07 -2.14
CA ILE A 114 17.61 -4.10 -1.15
C ILE A 114 18.95 -3.85 -0.46
N GLU A 115 19.82 -3.10 -1.10
CA GLU A 115 21.12 -2.78 -0.53
C GLU A 115 21.15 -1.40 0.13
N ASP A 116 20.07 -0.68 0.08
CA ASP A 116 19.98 0.67 0.66
C ASP A 116 19.55 0.57 2.12
N PRO A 117 20.41 0.98 3.08
CA PRO A 117 20.05 0.86 4.48
C PRO A 117 18.90 1.78 4.90
N HIS A 118 18.57 2.76 4.09
CA HIS A 118 17.48 3.69 4.39
C HIS A 118 16.16 3.27 3.76
N ALA A 119 16.14 2.15 3.07
CA ALA A 119 14.95 1.69 2.37
C ALA A 119 14.46 0.38 2.96
N ILE A 120 13.13 0.23 2.94
CA ILE A 120 12.47 -1.03 3.25
C ILE A 120 11.85 -1.51 1.96
N LEU A 121 12.17 -2.74 1.58
CA LEU A 121 11.62 -3.33 0.37
C LEU A 121 10.61 -4.39 0.76
N ARG A 122 9.45 -4.35 0.11
CA ARG A 122 8.38 -5.33 0.32
C ARG A 122 7.85 -5.78 -1.03
N ALA A 123 7.26 -6.95 -1.04
CA ALA A 123 6.53 -7.44 -2.21
C ALA A 123 5.06 -7.55 -1.84
N TYR A 124 4.19 -7.25 -2.81
CA TYR A 124 2.76 -7.25 -2.59
C TYR A 124 2.09 -8.14 -3.62
N VAL A 125 1.11 -8.92 -3.18
CA VAL A 125 0.26 -9.69 -4.06
C VAL A 125 -1.15 -9.12 -3.96
N GLY A 126 -1.74 -8.84 -5.12
CA GLY A 126 -3.07 -8.27 -5.16
C GLY A 126 -3.10 -6.80 -4.87
N HIS A 127 -4.24 -6.21 -5.18
CA HIS A 127 -4.49 -4.80 -4.90
C HIS A 127 -5.97 -4.61 -4.64
N SER A 128 -6.33 -3.42 -4.20
CA SER A 128 -7.71 -3.02 -3.99
C SER A 128 -8.08 -2.02 -5.07
N ALA A 129 -9.36 -2.01 -5.43
CA ALA A 129 -9.83 -1.13 -6.49
C ALA A 129 -11.21 -0.60 -6.13
N TRP A 130 -11.44 0.65 -6.49
CA TRP A 130 -12.72 1.32 -6.31
C TRP A 130 -13.10 2.03 -7.58
N THR A 131 -14.42 2.18 -7.80
CA THR A 131 -14.84 3.26 -8.67
C THR A 131 -14.73 4.56 -7.88
N PRO A 132 -14.50 5.70 -8.55
CA PRO A 132 -14.42 6.95 -7.81
C PRO A 132 -15.69 7.25 -6.99
N SER A 133 -16.85 6.91 -7.51
CA SER A 133 -18.10 7.17 -6.77
C SER A 133 -18.20 6.29 -5.52
N GLN A 134 -17.73 5.04 -5.60
CA GLN A 134 -17.73 4.18 -4.42
C GLN A 134 -16.79 4.73 -3.35
N LEU A 135 -15.60 5.15 -3.76
CA LEU A 135 -14.65 5.67 -2.79
C LEU A 135 -15.18 6.96 -2.15
N ARG A 136 -15.77 7.83 -2.98
CA ARG A 136 -16.34 9.07 -2.45
C ARG A 136 -17.44 8.78 -1.44
N ARG A 137 -18.27 7.77 -1.73
CA ARG A 137 -19.34 7.39 -0.81
C ARG A 137 -18.76 6.86 0.50
N GLU A 138 -17.71 6.06 0.43
CA GLU A 138 -17.09 5.53 1.64
C GLU A 138 -16.42 6.62 2.45
N LEU A 139 -15.81 7.60 1.78
CA LEU A 139 -15.24 8.74 2.47
C LEU A 139 -16.33 9.59 3.15
N ASN A 140 -17.45 9.78 2.46
CA ASN A 140 -18.57 10.51 3.05
C ASN A 140 -19.13 9.80 4.26
N ASP A 141 -19.12 8.48 4.25
CA ASP A 141 -19.59 7.67 5.37
C ASP A 141 -18.53 7.53 6.45
N ARG A 142 -17.38 8.14 6.26
CA ARG A 142 -16.27 8.11 7.21
C ARG A 142 -15.75 6.70 7.45
N ALA A 143 -15.81 5.86 6.41
CA ALA A 143 -15.20 4.54 6.48
C ALA A 143 -13.68 4.62 6.46
N TRP A 144 -13.15 5.67 5.87
CA TRP A 144 -11.72 5.88 5.73
C TRP A 144 -11.35 7.28 6.17
N TYR A 145 -10.14 7.41 6.71
CA TYR A 145 -9.50 8.71 6.93
C TYR A 145 -8.35 8.84 5.95
N VAL A 146 -8.18 10.04 5.39
CA VAL A 146 -7.10 10.31 4.45
C VAL A 146 -5.91 10.86 5.23
N SER A 147 -4.73 10.32 4.96
CA SER A 147 -3.51 10.70 5.65
C SER A 147 -2.35 10.82 4.66
N PRO A 148 -1.40 11.72 4.93
CA PRO A 148 -0.16 11.70 4.15
C PRO A 148 0.67 10.47 4.51
N THR A 149 1.69 10.18 3.69
CA THR A 149 2.56 9.04 3.95
C THR A 149 3.57 9.42 5.04
N VAL A 150 3.32 8.95 6.24
CA VAL A 150 4.23 9.17 7.36
C VAL A 150 4.70 7.80 7.87
N PRO A 151 5.96 7.73 8.36
CA PRO A 151 6.52 6.44 8.76
C PRO A 151 5.73 5.72 9.84
N ASP A 152 5.20 6.46 10.80
CA ASP A 152 4.49 5.84 11.91
C ASP A 152 3.25 5.09 11.45
N ILE A 153 2.58 5.60 10.43
CA ILE A 153 1.38 4.96 9.92
C ILE A 153 1.72 3.85 8.94
N CYS A 154 2.67 4.11 8.03
CA CYS A 154 3.00 3.18 6.97
C CYS A 154 3.73 1.94 7.49
N LEU A 155 4.60 2.11 8.46
CA LEU A 155 5.54 1.08 8.87
C LEU A 155 5.31 0.55 10.28
N ASP A 156 4.50 1.22 11.08
CA ASP A 156 4.29 0.83 12.46
C ASP A 156 3.38 -0.40 12.52
N ARG A 157 3.97 -1.54 12.89
CA ARG A 157 3.23 -2.79 12.98
C ARG A 157 2.33 -2.87 14.19
N LYS A 158 2.61 -2.07 15.19
CA LYS A 158 1.84 -2.13 16.43
C LYS A 158 0.43 -1.61 16.24
N SER A 159 0.24 -0.71 15.29
CA SER A 159 -1.07 -0.16 15.03
C SER A 159 -2.00 -1.20 14.42
N VAL A 160 -1.47 -2.34 14.01
CA VAL A 160 -2.22 -3.37 13.30
C VAL A 160 -2.66 -4.49 14.21
N VAL A 161 -2.06 -4.57 15.34
CA VAL A 161 -2.28 -5.69 16.26
C VAL A 161 -3.54 -5.51 17.07
#